data_9d757c22dfa65941923a689f21846dc4
#
_entry.id   9d757c22dfa65941923a689f21846dc4
#
_cell.length_a   1.000
_cell.length_b   1.000
_cell.length_c   1.000
_cell.angle_alpha   90.00
_cell.angle_beta   90.00
_cell.angle_gamma   90.00
#
_symmetry.space_group_name_H-M   'P 1'
#
loop_
_entity.id
_entity.type
_entity.pdbx_description
1 polymer ?
#
loop_
_entity_poly.entity_id
_entity_poly.type
_entity_poly.pdbx_seq_one_letter_code
_entity_poly.pdbx_strand_id
1 'polypeptide(L)'
;MRKRMTNLSATLLGVTVAASTLFSCGSQQKESPMKVKVEEYASVELKSDLVNNLSDKEKELVRIFFQVGKITDDLFWKQTFGDKSKLDTLTDSYAKEFAMIQYGAWDRLDNNKPFLDGYGEKLDVCNYYPHDITEAEFNAFKDANKDSWYTVIRRNEDGSLKSVWYHEEYAPEIERICSLLEKGVLLAEDPGLKNYLEKRIEAFKTDDYLESDLAWMDMKDSKIDFVTGPIETYDDMFRETKASYESFILLKDEARSKDLAKFVAMLPALQKELPCPPEYKTFVPGTSSDLNVYDAVYYAGDCNAGSKTIAINLPNDERVHALKGTRRLQLRNSMKAKFDKILLPIGQLVVTPEQQKYLNFDAFFWNVTFHEVAHGLGVKQTIRTNESVDAVMGTEKTSWEEAKADILGLFMVTKLIEMGEITNITAEDAMATYIAGILRSVRFGEASSHGKANMMCFNYMEKAGAFARDAKGQYVINFEKAKEAMNSWAALILQTQGDGNVEFAKKYREENGGITPELQADLDKINGAGIPRDITFVQGEDILFGKAE
;
A
#
# COMPACT_ATOMS: atom_id res chain seq x y z
N MET A 1 -10.74 -37.96 -78.30
CA MET A 1 -12.09 -38.18 -78.84
C MET A 1 -13.00 -37.14 -78.25
N ARG A 2 -13.28 -36.08 -78.90
CA ARG A 2 -14.42 -35.67 -79.75
C ARG A 2 -15.79 -36.09 -79.14
N LYS A 3 -16.63 -35.13 -78.71
CA LYS A 3 -17.83 -34.55 -79.31
C LYS A 3 -18.47 -33.62 -78.26
N ARG A 4 -18.65 -32.36 -78.42
CA ARG A 4 -19.50 -31.48 -79.25
C ARG A 4 -21.04 -31.59 -78.97
N MET A 5 -21.55 -30.40 -78.55
CA MET A 5 -22.77 -29.69 -78.98
C MET A 5 -24.05 -30.09 -78.23
N THR A 6 -24.98 -29.22 -77.87
CA THR A 6 -25.53 -28.07 -78.57
C THR A 6 -26.27 -27.14 -77.59
N ASN A 7 -26.44 -25.89 -78.01
CA ASN A 7 -27.26 -24.79 -77.51
C ASN A 7 -28.71 -25.08 -77.30
N LEU A 8 -29.34 -24.40 -76.35
CA LEU A 8 -30.65 -23.75 -76.62
C LEU A 8 -30.81 -22.49 -75.79
N SER A 9 -31.07 -21.38 -76.47
CA SER A 9 -31.39 -20.06 -75.97
C SER A 9 -32.80 -20.00 -75.43
N ALA A 10 -33.07 -19.34 -74.33
CA ALA A 10 -34.39 -18.76 -74.03
C ALA A 10 -34.17 -17.43 -73.31
N THR A 11 -34.56 -16.39 -74.01
CA THR A 11 -34.63 -15.00 -73.56
C THR A 11 -35.83 -14.84 -72.67
N LEU A 12 -35.66 -14.27 -71.44
CA LEU A 12 -36.79 -13.63 -70.74
C LEU A 12 -36.29 -12.33 -70.10
N LEU A 13 -37.00 -11.28 -70.44
CA LEU A 13 -36.95 -9.93 -69.92
C LEU A 13 -37.14 -9.96 -68.38
N GLY A 14 -36.41 -9.11 -67.69
CA GLY A 14 -37.01 -8.85 -66.50
C GLY A 14 -36.49 -7.79 -65.63
N VAL A 15 -36.68 -6.87 -65.25
CA VAL A 15 -36.78 -5.92 -64.11
C VAL A 15 -35.54 -5.87 -63.26
N THR A 16 -34.68 -4.88 -63.47
CA THR A 16 -33.64 -4.41 -62.60
C THR A 16 -34.25 -3.69 -61.39
N VAL A 17 -34.29 -4.33 -60.22
CA VAL A 17 -34.45 -3.64 -58.95
C VAL A 17 -33.06 -3.32 -58.43
N ALA A 18 -32.68 -2.06 -58.51
CA ALA A 18 -31.47 -1.54 -57.88
C ALA A 18 -31.67 -1.54 -56.36
N ALA A 19 -31.19 -2.58 -55.68
CA ALA A 19 -30.98 -2.55 -54.23
C ALA A 19 -29.72 -1.77 -53.93
N SER A 20 -29.90 -0.51 -53.58
CA SER A 20 -28.85 0.30 -52.97
C SER A 20 -28.55 -0.25 -51.57
N THR A 21 -27.52 -1.13 -51.49
CA THR A 21 -26.90 -1.49 -50.24
C THR A 21 -26.12 -0.27 -49.73
N LEU A 22 -26.74 0.47 -48.84
CA LEU A 22 -26.04 1.40 -47.99
C LEU A 22 -25.07 0.59 -47.12
N PHE A 23 -23.81 0.52 -47.54
CA PHE A 23 -22.70 0.16 -46.65
C PHE A 23 -22.65 1.28 -45.60
N SER A 24 -23.27 1.05 -44.45
CA SER A 24 -22.99 1.77 -43.23
C SER A 24 -21.54 1.39 -42.86
N CYS A 25 -20.58 2.22 -43.25
CA CYS A 25 -19.26 2.24 -42.62
C CYS A 25 -19.47 2.72 -41.20
N GLY A 26 -19.92 1.83 -40.33
CA GLY A 26 -19.71 1.98 -38.90
C GLY A 26 -18.18 1.87 -38.69
N SER A 27 -17.52 3.00 -38.50
CA SER A 27 -16.17 3.02 -37.92
C SER A 27 -16.26 2.28 -36.59
N GLN A 28 -15.84 1.02 -36.53
CA GLN A 28 -15.50 0.41 -35.24
C GLN A 28 -14.41 1.32 -34.65
N GLN A 29 -14.81 2.18 -33.73
CA GLN A 29 -13.88 2.90 -32.90
C GLN A 29 -13.00 1.83 -32.26
N LYS A 30 -11.72 1.78 -32.63
CA LYS A 30 -10.77 0.87 -32.00
C LYS A 30 -10.81 1.18 -30.52
N GLU A 31 -11.19 0.20 -29.73
CA GLU A 31 -11.24 0.34 -28.27
C GLU A 31 -9.85 0.79 -27.77
N SER A 32 -9.84 1.77 -26.87
CA SER A 32 -8.58 2.30 -26.35
C SER A 32 -7.76 1.19 -25.68
N PRO A 33 -6.45 1.06 -25.96
CA PRO A 33 -5.58 0.14 -25.23
C PRO A 33 -5.49 0.50 -23.74
N MET A 34 -5.80 1.74 -23.36
CA MET A 34 -5.80 2.18 -21.96
C MET A 34 -7.03 1.71 -21.19
N LYS A 35 -8.09 1.29 -21.86
CA LYS A 35 -9.26 0.69 -21.20
C LYS A 35 -8.85 -0.50 -20.32
N VAL A 36 -8.05 -1.40 -20.86
CA VAL A 36 -7.56 -2.58 -20.11
C VAL A 36 -6.77 -2.14 -18.86
N LYS A 37 -5.96 -1.09 -18.99
CA LYS A 37 -5.17 -0.55 -17.86
C LYS A 37 -6.06 0.05 -16.76
N VAL A 38 -7.14 0.73 -17.11
CA VAL A 38 -8.12 1.25 -16.15
C VAL A 38 -8.90 0.09 -15.49
N GLU A 39 -9.31 -0.91 -16.27
CA GLU A 39 -10.03 -2.09 -15.77
C GLU A 39 -9.18 -2.98 -14.85
N GLU A 40 -7.83 -2.81 -14.85
CA GLU A 40 -6.93 -3.42 -13.86
C GLU A 40 -7.13 -2.84 -12.43
N TYR A 41 -7.92 -1.77 -12.28
CA TYR A 41 -8.22 -1.17 -10.97
C TYR A 41 -9.70 -1.31 -10.64
N ALA A 42 -10.01 -1.91 -9.49
CA ALA A 42 -11.39 -2.00 -9.04
C ALA A 42 -11.82 -0.69 -8.36
N SER A 43 -12.89 -0.07 -8.87
CA SER A 43 -13.48 1.11 -8.24
C SER A 43 -14.27 0.72 -6.98
N VAL A 44 -14.04 1.43 -5.87
CA VAL A 44 -14.69 1.18 -4.57
C VAL A 44 -15.13 2.51 -3.96
N GLU A 45 -16.37 2.61 -3.49
CA GLU A 45 -16.83 3.76 -2.71
C GLU A 45 -16.20 3.73 -1.31
N LEU A 46 -15.50 4.81 -0.95
CA LEU A 46 -14.85 4.93 0.35
C LEU A 46 -15.82 5.49 1.38
N LYS A 47 -16.54 4.60 2.05
CA LYS A 47 -17.55 4.89 3.06
C LYS A 47 -17.18 4.33 4.43
N SER A 48 -17.74 4.92 5.48
CA SER A 48 -17.65 4.40 6.84
C SER A 48 -18.90 4.75 7.63
N ASP A 49 -19.47 3.74 8.29
CA ASP A 49 -20.59 3.94 9.23
C ASP A 49 -20.17 4.69 10.49
N LEU A 50 -18.86 4.78 10.78
CA LEU A 50 -18.31 5.51 11.91
C LEU A 50 -18.64 7.02 11.84
N VAL A 51 -18.91 7.54 10.64
CA VAL A 51 -19.38 8.93 10.46
C VAL A 51 -20.66 9.24 11.25
N ASN A 52 -21.49 8.23 11.55
CA ASN A 52 -22.70 8.39 12.33
C ASN A 52 -22.43 8.70 13.82
N ASN A 53 -21.21 8.45 14.30
CA ASN A 53 -20.76 8.73 15.66
C ASN A 53 -20.21 10.16 15.83
N LEU A 54 -20.12 10.93 14.74
CA LEU A 54 -19.60 12.29 14.74
C LEU A 54 -20.70 13.31 15.07
N SER A 55 -20.35 14.34 15.86
CA SER A 55 -21.18 15.52 16.05
C SER A 55 -21.30 16.32 14.74
N ASP A 56 -22.23 17.28 14.69
CA ASP A 56 -22.37 18.15 13.52
C ASP A 56 -21.11 19.02 13.29
N LYS A 57 -20.44 19.43 14.39
CA LYS A 57 -19.16 20.15 14.30
C LYS A 57 -18.04 19.27 13.77
N GLU A 58 -17.96 18.03 14.24
CA GLU A 58 -16.99 17.05 13.75
C GLU A 58 -17.21 16.74 12.26
N LYS A 59 -18.47 16.65 11.81
CA LYS A 59 -18.78 16.49 10.38
C LYS A 59 -18.35 17.71 9.55
N GLU A 60 -18.57 18.92 10.07
CA GLU A 60 -18.12 20.15 9.41
C GLU A 60 -16.59 20.23 9.38
N LEU A 61 -15.91 19.80 10.44
CA LEU A 61 -14.45 19.68 10.46
C LEU A 61 -13.94 18.73 9.39
N VAL A 62 -14.57 17.57 9.21
CA VAL A 62 -14.24 16.63 8.13
C VAL A 62 -14.41 17.28 6.75
N ARG A 63 -15.44 18.12 6.54
CA ARG A 63 -15.60 18.89 5.28
C ARG A 63 -14.44 19.86 5.04
N ILE A 64 -13.94 20.50 6.09
CA ILE A 64 -12.73 21.33 5.99
C ILE A 64 -11.53 20.48 5.60
N PHE A 65 -11.37 19.31 6.21
CA PHE A 65 -10.26 18.40 5.88
C PHE A 65 -10.31 17.90 4.43
N PHE A 66 -11.50 17.65 3.86
CA PHE A 66 -11.62 17.39 2.41
C PHE A 66 -11.09 18.55 1.56
N GLN A 67 -11.32 19.80 1.97
CA GLN A 67 -10.82 20.96 1.22
C GLN A 67 -9.30 21.05 1.31
N VAL A 68 -8.71 20.80 2.49
CA VAL A 68 -7.26 20.74 2.66
C VAL A 68 -6.68 19.59 1.83
N GLY A 69 -7.29 18.40 1.90
CA GLY A 69 -6.86 17.25 1.11
C GLY A 69 -6.83 17.49 -0.39
N LYS A 70 -7.78 18.26 -0.94
CA LYS A 70 -7.74 18.68 -2.36
C LYS A 70 -6.54 19.56 -2.68
N ILE A 71 -6.12 20.40 -1.75
CA ILE A 71 -4.95 21.27 -1.97
C ILE A 71 -3.66 20.45 -1.87
N THR A 72 -3.56 19.52 -0.94
CA THR A 72 -2.39 18.61 -0.85
C THR A 72 -2.31 17.67 -2.06
N ASP A 73 -3.45 17.26 -2.62
CA ASP A 73 -3.51 16.53 -3.89
C ASP A 73 -2.90 17.35 -5.05
N ASP A 74 -3.30 18.61 -5.17
CA ASP A 74 -2.76 19.53 -6.19
C ASP A 74 -1.26 19.79 -5.98
N LEU A 75 -0.79 19.85 -4.72
CA LEU A 75 0.64 19.99 -4.41
C LEU A 75 1.43 18.76 -4.87
N PHE A 76 0.94 17.56 -4.61
CA PHE A 76 1.60 16.35 -5.09
C PHE A 76 1.63 16.27 -6.62
N TRP A 77 0.55 16.69 -7.31
CA TRP A 77 0.57 16.83 -8.77
C TRP A 77 1.70 17.75 -9.25
N LYS A 78 1.91 18.88 -8.58
CA LYS A 78 3.03 19.79 -8.90
C LYS A 78 4.39 19.13 -8.67
N GLN A 79 4.53 18.36 -7.59
CA GLN A 79 5.78 17.68 -7.24
C GLN A 79 6.13 16.54 -8.22
N THR A 80 5.17 15.70 -8.58
CA THR A 80 5.45 14.49 -9.37
C THR A 80 5.35 14.70 -10.89
N PHE A 81 4.38 15.50 -11.36
CA PHE A 81 4.08 15.66 -12.79
C PHE A 81 4.21 17.11 -13.27
N GLY A 82 3.87 18.08 -12.44
CA GLY A 82 3.84 19.49 -12.76
C GLY A 82 2.43 19.99 -13.07
N ASP A 83 2.21 20.50 -14.27
CA ASP A 83 0.93 21.08 -14.66
C ASP A 83 -0.07 19.98 -15.09
N LYS A 84 -0.98 19.63 -14.17
CA LYS A 84 -2.05 18.66 -14.38
C LYS A 84 -2.97 19.00 -15.56
N SER A 85 -3.11 20.29 -15.91
CA SER A 85 -3.98 20.72 -17.01
C SER A 85 -3.52 20.21 -18.39
N LYS A 86 -2.26 19.79 -18.52
CA LYS A 86 -1.75 19.11 -19.72
C LYS A 86 -2.55 17.86 -20.07
N LEU A 87 -3.10 17.18 -19.07
CA LEU A 87 -3.96 16.00 -19.28
C LEU A 87 -5.32 16.35 -19.90
N ASP A 88 -5.75 17.62 -19.87
CA ASP A 88 -7.01 18.05 -20.49
C ASP A 88 -6.95 18.01 -22.03
N THR A 89 -5.74 17.97 -22.59
CA THR A 89 -5.52 17.85 -24.04
C THR A 89 -5.69 16.42 -24.55
N LEU A 90 -5.75 15.42 -23.66
CA LEU A 90 -5.92 14.03 -24.04
C LEU A 90 -7.35 13.79 -24.54
N THR A 91 -7.44 13.26 -25.77
CA THR A 91 -8.72 12.90 -26.40
C THR A 91 -9.22 11.52 -26.00
N ASP A 92 -8.31 10.64 -25.53
CA ASP A 92 -8.62 9.32 -24.99
C ASP A 92 -8.98 9.44 -23.50
N SER A 93 -10.26 9.23 -23.18
CA SER A 93 -10.77 9.31 -21.80
C SER A 93 -10.15 8.27 -20.87
N TYR A 94 -9.86 7.06 -21.38
CA TYR A 94 -9.20 6.02 -20.57
C TYR A 94 -7.72 6.37 -20.28
N ALA A 95 -7.04 6.96 -21.25
CA ALA A 95 -5.67 7.45 -21.02
C ALA A 95 -5.65 8.55 -19.96
N LYS A 96 -6.61 9.47 -20.01
CA LYS A 96 -6.78 10.51 -18.99
C LYS A 96 -7.10 9.91 -17.63
N GLU A 97 -8.05 8.97 -17.56
CA GLU A 97 -8.43 8.29 -16.31
C GLU A 97 -7.24 7.53 -15.71
N PHE A 98 -6.50 6.80 -16.55
CA PHE A 98 -5.32 6.08 -16.07
C PHE A 98 -4.23 7.03 -15.58
N ALA A 99 -4.01 8.17 -16.26
CA ALA A 99 -3.09 9.21 -15.82
C ALA A 99 -3.51 9.82 -14.46
N MET A 100 -4.81 9.96 -14.21
CA MET A 100 -5.32 10.41 -12.90
C MET A 100 -5.05 9.39 -11.80
N ILE A 101 -5.17 8.08 -12.07
CA ILE A 101 -4.83 7.00 -11.12
C ILE A 101 -3.34 7.01 -10.80
N GLN A 102 -2.50 7.25 -11.80
CA GLN A 102 -1.03 7.18 -11.68
C GLN A 102 -0.38 8.50 -11.25
N TYR A 103 -1.12 9.61 -11.20
CA TYR A 103 -0.60 10.97 -10.99
C TYR A 103 0.47 11.35 -12.02
N GLY A 104 0.27 10.98 -13.28
CA GLY A 104 1.19 11.30 -14.35
C GLY A 104 1.09 10.37 -15.55
N ALA A 105 2.14 10.37 -16.35
CA ALA A 105 2.23 9.64 -17.61
C ALA A 105 2.88 8.24 -17.48
N TRP A 106 3.10 7.76 -16.26
CA TRP A 106 3.90 6.56 -15.97
C TRP A 106 3.14 5.58 -15.08
N ASP A 107 3.17 4.29 -15.45
CA ASP A 107 2.54 3.21 -14.68
C ASP A 107 3.40 2.87 -13.45
N ARG A 108 3.00 3.39 -12.28
CA ARG A 108 3.72 3.21 -11.00
C ARG A 108 3.82 1.75 -10.56
N LEU A 109 2.90 0.90 -11.02
CA LEU A 109 2.92 -0.53 -10.72
C LEU A 109 3.66 -1.37 -11.81
N ASP A 110 4.21 -0.70 -12.83
CA ASP A 110 5.03 -1.33 -13.88
C ASP A 110 6.35 -0.54 -14.05
N ASN A 111 7.09 -0.39 -12.96
CA ASN A 111 8.40 0.29 -12.91
C ASN A 111 8.41 1.69 -13.54
N ASN A 112 7.34 2.47 -13.34
CA ASN A 112 7.17 3.80 -13.93
C ASN A 112 7.26 3.84 -15.46
N LYS A 113 6.86 2.77 -16.13
CA LYS A 113 6.87 2.69 -17.59
C LYS A 113 5.95 3.75 -18.21
N PRO A 114 6.43 4.54 -19.17
CA PRO A 114 5.61 5.56 -19.81
C PRO A 114 4.48 4.91 -20.64
N PHE A 115 3.29 5.47 -20.56
CA PHE A 115 2.13 5.01 -21.34
C PHE A 115 1.47 6.13 -22.15
N LEU A 116 1.89 7.38 -21.97
CA LEU A 116 1.48 8.52 -22.80
C LEU A 116 2.60 8.92 -23.75
N ASP A 117 2.24 9.07 -25.03
CA ASP A 117 3.18 9.54 -26.05
C ASP A 117 3.72 10.93 -25.71
N GLY A 118 5.01 11.13 -25.93
CA GLY A 118 5.68 12.42 -25.77
C GLY A 118 6.24 12.73 -24.39
N TYR A 119 6.02 11.85 -23.40
CA TYR A 119 6.54 12.08 -22.03
C TYR A 119 7.89 11.42 -21.74
N GLY A 120 8.28 10.36 -22.49
CA GLY A 120 9.53 9.64 -22.21
C GLY A 120 9.54 8.94 -20.84
N GLU A 121 10.73 8.53 -20.39
CA GLU A 121 10.90 7.89 -19.08
C GLU A 121 10.63 8.89 -17.93
N LYS A 122 10.15 8.38 -16.78
CA LYS A 122 10.00 9.20 -15.59
C LYS A 122 11.38 9.63 -15.10
N LEU A 123 11.55 10.93 -14.87
CA LEU A 123 12.79 11.46 -14.32
C LEU A 123 12.89 11.15 -12.82
N ASP A 124 14.03 10.64 -12.38
CA ASP A 124 14.30 10.36 -10.96
C ASP A 124 14.16 11.60 -10.08
N VAL A 125 14.41 12.76 -10.66
CA VAL A 125 14.35 14.07 -9.98
C VAL A 125 12.94 14.63 -9.80
N CYS A 126 11.95 14.11 -10.53
CA CYS A 126 10.60 14.69 -10.59
C CYS A 126 10.66 16.22 -10.71
N ASN A 127 9.84 16.97 -9.96
CA ASN A 127 9.90 18.44 -9.89
C ASN A 127 10.51 18.94 -8.57
N TYR A 128 11.21 18.08 -7.85
CA TYR A 128 11.96 18.49 -6.64
C TYR A 128 13.27 19.17 -6.99
N TYR A 129 13.83 18.87 -8.17
CA TYR A 129 15.11 19.38 -8.64
C TYR A 129 14.98 19.92 -10.07
N PRO A 130 15.96 20.70 -10.56
CA PRO A 130 16.08 20.98 -12.01
C PRO A 130 16.22 19.67 -12.78
N HIS A 131 15.51 19.52 -13.90
CA HIS A 131 15.50 18.29 -14.69
C HIS A 131 16.87 17.91 -15.28
N ASP A 132 17.76 18.87 -15.39
CA ASP A 132 19.12 18.73 -15.94
C ASP A 132 20.21 18.57 -14.87
N ILE A 133 19.82 18.49 -13.58
CA ILE A 133 20.78 18.35 -12.47
C ILE A 133 21.53 17.03 -12.58
N THR A 134 22.81 17.06 -12.19
CA THR A 134 23.64 15.86 -12.09
C THR A 134 24.02 15.60 -10.63
N GLU A 135 24.34 14.35 -10.29
CA GLU A 135 24.86 14.02 -8.96
C GLU A 135 26.14 14.82 -8.60
N ALA A 136 27.03 15.01 -9.59
CA ALA A 136 28.24 15.79 -9.40
C ALA A 136 27.95 17.26 -9.03
N GLU A 137 26.98 17.87 -9.73
CA GLU A 137 26.53 19.23 -9.46
C GLU A 137 25.87 19.34 -8.09
N PHE A 138 24.95 18.41 -7.75
CA PHE A 138 24.32 18.37 -6.44
C PHE A 138 25.34 18.18 -5.30
N ASN A 139 26.31 17.29 -5.46
CA ASN A 139 27.35 17.06 -4.48
C ASN A 139 28.29 18.27 -4.30
N ALA A 140 28.54 19.04 -5.37
CA ALA A 140 29.32 20.26 -5.35
C ALA A 140 28.58 21.45 -4.73
N PHE A 141 27.26 21.44 -4.77
CA PHE A 141 26.40 22.48 -4.22
C PHE A 141 26.54 22.56 -2.69
N LYS A 142 26.89 23.76 -2.18
CA LYS A 142 27.17 24.01 -0.77
C LYS A 142 26.05 24.82 -0.13
N ASP A 143 24.97 24.14 0.22
CA ASP A 143 23.83 24.70 0.93
C ASP A 143 23.47 23.74 2.08
N ALA A 144 23.29 24.28 3.28
CA ALA A 144 22.99 23.49 4.47
C ALA A 144 21.60 22.81 4.39
N ASN A 145 20.70 23.36 3.59
CA ASN A 145 19.31 22.91 3.46
C ASN A 145 19.07 22.01 2.24
N LYS A 146 20.12 21.73 1.45
CA LYS A 146 19.96 20.97 0.19
C LYS A 146 19.41 19.56 0.39
N ASP A 147 19.73 18.93 1.51
CA ASP A 147 19.29 17.57 1.89
C ASP A 147 18.05 17.60 2.81
N SER A 148 17.45 18.77 3.08
CA SER A 148 16.21 18.86 3.85
C SER A 148 15.06 18.19 3.09
N TRP A 149 14.18 17.48 3.82
CA TRP A 149 12.97 16.85 3.27
C TRP A 149 11.97 17.87 2.72
N TYR A 150 12.07 19.11 3.17
CA TYR A 150 11.09 20.17 2.94
C TYR A 150 11.62 21.31 2.08
N THR A 151 12.59 21.02 1.21
CA THR A 151 13.12 21.98 0.23
C THR A 151 13.08 21.40 -1.18
N VAL A 152 12.82 22.25 -2.16
CA VAL A 152 13.12 21.97 -3.56
C VAL A 152 14.44 22.63 -3.96
N ILE A 153 15.11 22.06 -4.95
CA ILE A 153 16.29 22.68 -5.55
C ILE A 153 15.87 23.40 -6.83
N ARG A 154 16.31 24.63 -6.99
CA ARG A 154 16.00 25.48 -8.15
C ARG A 154 17.27 26.10 -8.71
N ARG A 155 17.20 26.63 -9.94
CA ARG A 155 18.28 27.43 -10.53
C ARG A 155 18.01 28.91 -10.33
N ASN A 156 19.04 29.66 -9.97
CA ASN A 156 19.06 31.10 -10.05
C ASN A 156 19.19 31.55 -11.53
N GLU A 157 19.05 32.86 -11.80
CA GLU A 157 19.19 33.43 -13.14
C GLU A 157 20.58 33.21 -13.75
N ASP A 158 21.62 33.10 -12.92
CA ASP A 158 23.00 32.79 -13.33
C ASP A 158 23.27 31.28 -13.51
N GLY A 159 22.25 30.44 -13.34
CA GLY A 159 22.33 29.00 -13.47
C GLY A 159 22.80 28.25 -12.20
N SER A 160 23.26 28.97 -11.17
CA SER A 160 23.63 28.35 -9.89
C SER A 160 22.44 27.73 -9.17
N LEU A 161 22.69 26.73 -8.32
CA LEU A 161 21.64 26.09 -7.52
C LEU A 161 21.29 26.92 -6.27
N LYS A 162 20.04 26.81 -5.84
CA LYS A 162 19.55 27.26 -4.53
C LYS A 162 18.56 26.27 -3.97
N SER A 163 18.50 26.14 -2.64
CA SER A 163 17.41 25.50 -1.93
C SER A 163 16.29 26.51 -1.69
N VAL A 164 15.05 26.08 -1.91
CA VAL A 164 13.84 26.89 -1.63
C VAL A 164 12.95 26.04 -0.73
N TRP A 165 12.53 26.60 0.39
CA TRP A 165 11.65 25.93 1.34
C TRP A 165 10.26 25.68 0.73
N TYR A 166 9.57 24.63 1.16
CA TYR A 166 8.23 24.31 0.65
C TYR A 166 7.22 25.42 0.95
N HIS A 167 7.30 26.04 2.13
CA HIS A 167 6.42 27.17 2.47
C HIS A 167 6.63 28.40 1.57
N GLU A 168 7.81 28.56 0.96
CA GLU A 168 8.11 29.61 -0.02
C GLU A 168 7.70 29.18 -1.44
N GLU A 169 8.07 27.97 -1.86
CA GLU A 169 7.78 27.43 -3.20
C GLU A 169 6.28 27.29 -3.46
N TYR A 170 5.55 26.85 -2.44
CA TYR A 170 4.12 26.58 -2.50
C TYR A 170 3.29 27.58 -1.68
N ALA A 171 3.78 28.79 -1.49
CA ALA A 171 3.19 29.79 -0.60
C ALA A 171 1.67 29.98 -0.79
N PRO A 172 1.11 30.09 -2.02
CA PRO A 172 -0.33 30.27 -2.21
C PRO A 172 -1.18 29.09 -1.71
N GLU A 173 -0.70 27.87 -1.88
CA GLU A 173 -1.37 26.67 -1.41
C GLU A 173 -1.27 26.55 0.11
N ILE A 174 -0.09 26.81 0.68
CA ILE A 174 0.16 26.77 2.12
C ILE A 174 -0.72 27.81 2.85
N GLU A 175 -0.84 29.03 2.33
CA GLU A 175 -1.72 30.05 2.90
C GLU A 175 -3.19 29.58 2.94
N ARG A 176 -3.67 28.94 1.87
CA ARG A 176 -5.02 28.39 1.80
C ARG A 176 -5.22 27.24 2.79
N ILE A 177 -4.24 26.32 2.90
CA ILE A 177 -4.25 25.23 3.88
C ILE A 177 -4.35 25.81 5.30
N CYS A 178 -3.47 26.75 5.66
CA CYS A 178 -3.45 27.39 6.97
C CYS A 178 -4.79 28.05 7.30
N SER A 179 -5.37 28.83 6.35
CA SER A 179 -6.66 29.48 6.54
C SER A 179 -7.81 28.49 6.76
N LEU A 180 -7.79 27.32 6.11
CA LEU A 180 -8.76 26.25 6.34
C LEU A 180 -8.55 25.57 7.69
N LEU A 181 -7.31 25.28 8.06
CA LEU A 181 -6.99 24.65 9.35
C LEU A 181 -7.31 25.59 10.53
N GLU A 182 -7.14 26.91 10.41
CA GLU A 182 -7.57 27.90 11.41
C GLU A 182 -9.08 27.81 11.67
N LYS A 183 -9.90 27.61 10.63
CA LYS A 183 -11.35 27.34 10.81
C LYS A 183 -11.57 25.98 11.46
N GLY A 184 -10.78 24.97 11.10
CA GLY A 184 -10.83 23.64 11.71
C GLY A 184 -10.55 23.65 13.21
N VAL A 185 -9.56 24.42 13.66
CA VAL A 185 -9.23 24.63 15.09
C VAL A 185 -10.44 25.10 15.90
N LEU A 186 -11.29 25.94 15.31
CA LEU A 186 -12.51 26.44 15.99
C LEU A 186 -13.61 25.38 16.11
N LEU A 187 -13.58 24.35 15.25
CA LEU A 187 -14.55 23.26 15.23
C LEU A 187 -14.08 22.03 16.02
N ALA A 188 -12.77 21.89 16.21
CA ALA A 188 -12.19 20.76 16.90
C ALA A 188 -12.65 20.70 18.36
N GLU A 189 -13.42 19.65 18.71
CA GLU A 189 -13.96 19.40 20.05
C GLU A 189 -12.96 18.61 20.92
N ASP A 190 -12.14 17.75 20.31
CA ASP A 190 -11.06 17.05 21.01
C ASP A 190 -9.84 17.97 21.24
N PRO A 191 -9.36 18.14 22.49
CA PRO A 191 -8.24 19.02 22.79
C PRO A 191 -6.93 18.59 22.13
N GLY A 192 -6.71 17.28 21.97
CA GLY A 192 -5.50 16.73 21.31
C GLY A 192 -5.50 17.07 19.83
N LEU A 193 -6.62 16.85 19.14
CA LEU A 193 -6.79 17.22 17.74
C LEU A 193 -6.63 18.73 17.54
N LYS A 194 -7.23 19.54 18.42
CA LYS A 194 -7.09 20.99 18.36
C LYS A 194 -5.63 21.44 18.46
N ASN A 195 -4.91 20.94 19.46
CA ASN A 195 -3.48 21.25 19.65
C ASN A 195 -2.64 20.80 18.45
N TYR A 196 -2.91 19.60 17.93
CA TYR A 196 -2.24 19.13 16.72
C TYR A 196 -2.46 20.06 15.52
N LEU A 197 -3.70 20.49 15.27
CA LEU A 197 -4.02 21.40 14.15
C LEU A 197 -3.33 22.76 14.32
N GLU A 198 -3.31 23.32 15.55
CA GLU A 198 -2.58 24.58 15.83
C GLU A 198 -1.09 24.44 15.52
N LYS A 199 -0.47 23.33 15.95
CA LYS A 199 0.95 23.07 15.68
C LYS A 199 1.20 22.77 14.19
N ARG A 200 0.28 22.09 13.51
CA ARG A 200 0.40 21.78 12.08
C ARG A 200 0.33 23.06 11.21
N ILE A 201 -0.46 24.05 11.59
CA ILE A 201 -0.48 25.36 10.95
C ILE A 201 0.91 26.03 11.02
N GLU A 202 1.55 26.02 12.18
CA GLU A 202 2.89 26.58 12.33
C GLU A 202 3.93 25.77 11.53
N ALA A 203 3.80 24.44 11.50
CA ALA A 203 4.65 23.56 10.71
C ALA A 203 4.55 23.87 9.20
N PHE A 204 3.36 24.08 8.68
CA PHE A 204 3.17 24.50 7.27
C PHE A 204 3.80 25.87 6.96
N LYS A 205 3.82 26.80 7.92
CA LYS A 205 4.40 28.13 7.75
C LYS A 205 5.92 28.16 7.84
N THR A 206 6.54 27.16 8.45
CA THR A 206 7.98 27.17 8.81
C THR A 206 8.77 25.98 8.26
N ASP A 207 8.08 24.94 7.75
CA ASP A 207 8.63 23.63 7.41
C ASP A 207 9.34 22.90 8.57
N ASP A 208 9.06 23.28 9.82
CA ASP A 208 9.48 22.54 11.01
C ASP A 208 8.30 21.75 11.57
N TYR A 209 8.27 20.46 11.31
CA TYR A 209 7.16 19.56 11.64
C TYR A 209 7.30 18.90 13.02
N LEU A 210 8.44 19.05 13.73
CA LEU A 210 8.72 18.32 14.96
C LEU A 210 7.62 18.50 16.03
N GLU A 211 7.27 19.75 16.34
CA GLU A 211 6.26 20.03 17.39
C GLU A 211 4.86 19.54 17.02
N SER A 212 4.50 19.59 15.74
CA SER A 212 3.21 19.09 15.28
C SER A 212 3.17 17.55 15.29
N ASP A 213 4.26 16.87 14.98
CA ASP A 213 4.36 15.42 15.03
C ASP A 213 4.33 14.92 16.47
N LEU A 214 5.00 15.62 17.38
CA LEU A 214 4.90 15.33 18.83
C LEU A 214 3.47 15.53 19.35
N ALA A 215 2.76 16.59 18.91
CA ALA A 215 1.36 16.82 19.26
C ALA A 215 0.44 15.74 18.68
N TRP A 216 0.70 15.28 17.44
CA TRP A 216 -0.01 14.17 16.82
C TRP A 216 0.18 12.86 17.60
N MET A 217 1.41 12.59 18.06
CA MET A 217 1.70 11.44 18.94
C MET A 217 0.93 11.49 20.27
N ASP A 218 0.62 12.68 20.78
CA ASP A 218 -0.16 12.85 22.02
C ASP A 218 -1.67 12.77 21.83
N MET A 219 -2.16 12.90 20.59
CA MET A 219 -3.58 12.84 20.26
C MET A 219 -4.10 11.40 20.30
N LYS A 220 -4.55 10.94 21.48
CA LYS A 220 -4.94 9.53 21.70
C LYS A 220 -6.45 9.28 21.59
N ASP A 221 -7.28 10.25 21.95
CA ASP A 221 -8.71 10.05 22.20
C ASP A 221 -9.61 10.58 21.07
N SER A 222 -9.05 11.26 20.08
CA SER A 222 -9.82 11.81 18.95
C SER A 222 -10.46 10.70 18.11
N LYS A 223 -11.75 10.90 17.77
CA LYS A 223 -12.48 10.05 16.82
C LYS A 223 -12.02 10.27 15.38
N ILE A 224 -11.46 11.44 15.09
CA ILE A 224 -10.99 11.85 13.78
C ILE A 224 -9.47 11.94 13.83
N ASP A 225 -8.80 11.34 12.86
CA ASP A 225 -7.38 11.54 12.64
C ASP A 225 -7.19 12.18 11.26
N PHE A 226 -6.34 13.19 11.20
CA PHE A 226 -6.02 13.91 9.97
C PHE A 226 -4.51 13.95 9.80
N VAL A 227 -4.01 12.98 9.05
CA VAL A 227 -2.60 12.96 8.63
C VAL A 227 -2.48 13.82 7.39
N THR A 228 -1.69 14.90 7.43
CA THR A 228 -1.54 15.81 6.29
C THR A 228 -0.19 16.52 6.30
N GLY A 229 0.44 16.65 5.15
CA GLY A 229 1.71 17.35 4.96
C GLY A 229 2.64 16.65 3.97
N PRO A 230 3.89 17.07 3.88
CA PRO A 230 4.96 16.37 3.17
C PRO A 230 5.48 15.23 4.06
N ILE A 231 5.32 13.97 3.64
CA ILE A 231 5.50 12.81 4.55
C ILE A 231 6.48 11.78 4.00
N GLU A 232 6.19 11.19 2.83
CA GLU A 232 6.98 10.10 2.27
C GLU A 232 7.95 10.58 1.19
N THR A 233 9.10 9.92 1.07
CA THR A 233 10.17 10.34 0.14
C THR A 233 10.34 9.43 -1.09
N TYR A 234 9.45 8.46 -1.27
CA TYR A 234 9.57 7.44 -2.34
C TYR A 234 9.51 7.99 -3.76
N ASP A 235 8.88 9.14 -3.97
CA ASP A 235 8.76 9.74 -5.31
C ASP A 235 10.03 10.49 -5.74
N ASP A 236 10.91 10.85 -4.78
CA ASP A 236 12.27 11.35 -5.03
C ASP A 236 13.23 10.18 -5.26
N MET A 237 13.27 9.65 -6.48
CA MET A 237 14.15 8.53 -6.84
C MET A 237 15.61 8.95 -7.01
N PHE A 238 15.91 10.28 -6.99
CA PHE A 238 17.26 10.80 -7.15
C PHE A 238 18.07 10.75 -5.84
N ARG A 239 17.46 11.16 -4.72
CA ARG A 239 18.14 11.24 -3.42
C ARG A 239 17.37 10.61 -2.27
N GLU A 240 16.11 10.29 -2.45
CA GLU A 240 15.20 9.81 -1.40
C GLU A 240 15.12 10.75 -0.19
N THR A 241 15.23 12.06 -0.44
CA THR A 241 15.24 13.09 0.62
C THR A 241 14.12 14.11 0.53
N LYS A 242 13.35 14.16 -0.58
CA LYS A 242 12.29 15.17 -0.75
C LYS A 242 10.94 14.55 -0.43
N ALA A 243 10.25 15.11 0.56
CA ALA A 243 8.96 14.59 1.00
C ALA A 243 7.81 15.04 0.08
N SER A 244 6.96 14.08 -0.27
CA SER A 244 5.75 14.26 -1.07
C SER A 244 4.58 14.69 -0.21
N TYR A 245 3.73 15.58 -0.71
CA TYR A 245 2.48 15.94 -0.03
C TYR A 245 1.46 14.81 -0.14
N GLU A 246 0.84 14.53 1.01
CA GLU A 246 -0.29 13.61 1.10
C GLU A 246 -1.25 13.98 2.22
N SER A 247 -2.45 13.42 2.18
CA SER A 247 -3.42 13.54 3.26
C SER A 247 -4.27 12.27 3.40
N PHE A 248 -4.51 11.88 4.65
CA PHE A 248 -5.50 10.88 5.04
C PHE A 248 -6.52 11.50 5.97
N ILE A 249 -7.81 11.28 5.74
CA ILE A 249 -8.86 11.56 6.71
C ILE A 249 -9.36 10.21 7.21
N LEU A 250 -9.25 10.00 8.52
CA LEU A 250 -9.48 8.72 9.15
C LEU A 250 -10.49 8.84 10.29
N LEU A 251 -11.36 7.85 10.43
CA LEU A 251 -12.30 7.74 11.53
C LEU A 251 -11.89 6.54 12.41
N LYS A 252 -11.69 6.78 13.71
CA LYS A 252 -11.21 5.77 14.64
C LYS A 252 -12.28 4.74 14.97
N ASP A 253 -11.97 3.46 14.78
CA ASP A 253 -12.76 2.35 15.34
C ASP A 253 -12.30 2.10 16.79
N GLU A 254 -12.96 2.76 17.75
CA GLU A 254 -12.60 2.70 19.17
C GLU A 254 -12.72 1.27 19.73
N ALA A 255 -13.75 0.53 19.31
CA ALA A 255 -13.98 -0.83 19.79
C ALA A 255 -12.85 -1.76 19.39
N ARG A 256 -12.49 -1.77 18.12
CA ARG A 256 -11.39 -2.62 17.61
C ARG A 256 -10.02 -2.16 18.09
N SER A 257 -9.81 -0.86 18.23
CA SER A 257 -8.57 -0.31 18.80
C SER A 257 -8.38 -0.77 20.26
N LYS A 258 -9.46 -0.84 21.04
CA LYS A 258 -9.43 -1.36 22.40
C LYS A 258 -9.13 -2.86 22.47
N ASP A 259 -9.72 -3.65 21.56
CA ASP A 259 -9.40 -5.08 21.46
C ASP A 259 -7.92 -5.28 21.12
N LEU A 260 -7.40 -4.49 20.19
CA LEU A 260 -6.00 -4.55 19.77
C LEU A 260 -5.05 -4.18 20.91
N ALA A 261 -5.36 -3.16 21.69
CA ALA A 261 -4.57 -2.78 22.88
C ALA A 261 -4.50 -3.93 23.91
N LYS A 262 -5.59 -4.70 24.08
CA LYS A 262 -5.62 -5.91 24.91
C LYS A 262 -4.59 -6.93 24.43
N PHE A 263 -4.53 -7.18 23.12
CA PHE A 263 -3.61 -8.18 22.55
C PHE A 263 -2.14 -7.72 22.65
N VAL A 264 -1.88 -6.43 22.48
CA VAL A 264 -0.53 -5.87 22.68
C VAL A 264 -0.06 -6.07 24.13
N ALA A 265 -0.95 -5.94 25.12
CA ALA A 265 -0.62 -6.22 26.50
C ALA A 265 -0.24 -7.69 26.77
N MET A 266 -0.62 -8.61 25.89
CA MET A 266 -0.30 -10.05 25.98
C MET A 266 1.05 -10.41 25.34
N LEU A 267 1.75 -9.47 24.68
CA LEU A 267 3.01 -9.75 23.98
C LEU A 267 4.09 -10.44 24.85
N PRO A 268 4.30 -10.09 26.13
CA PRO A 268 5.26 -10.81 26.96
C PRO A 268 4.89 -12.30 27.19
N ALA A 269 3.59 -12.62 27.20
CA ALA A 269 3.14 -14.01 27.29
C ALA A 269 3.34 -14.74 25.95
N LEU A 270 2.98 -14.09 24.83
CA LEU A 270 3.16 -14.64 23.49
C LEU A 270 4.64 -14.86 23.14
N GLN A 271 5.53 -13.97 23.59
CA GLN A 271 6.99 -14.14 23.44
C GLN A 271 7.48 -15.44 24.08
N LYS A 272 6.96 -15.80 25.24
CA LYS A 272 7.33 -17.06 25.93
C LYS A 272 6.83 -18.31 25.20
N GLU A 273 5.73 -18.18 24.46
CA GLU A 273 5.12 -19.26 23.68
C GLU A 273 5.76 -19.46 22.30
N LEU A 274 6.71 -18.59 21.87
CA LEU A 274 7.37 -18.73 20.58
C LEU A 274 7.91 -20.16 20.38
N PRO A 275 7.81 -20.73 19.17
CA PRO A 275 8.14 -22.12 18.91
C PRO A 275 9.66 -22.35 18.71
N CYS A 276 10.48 -21.86 19.64
CA CYS A 276 11.93 -21.96 19.58
C CYS A 276 12.50 -22.30 20.98
N PRO A 277 13.77 -22.73 21.11
CA PRO A 277 14.39 -22.99 22.40
C PRO A 277 14.37 -21.77 23.34
N PRO A 278 14.37 -21.99 24.67
CA PRO A 278 14.21 -20.93 25.67
C PRO A 278 15.21 -19.78 25.55
N GLU A 279 16.45 -20.06 25.14
CA GLU A 279 17.52 -19.08 24.97
C GLU A 279 17.22 -18.02 23.89
N TYR A 280 16.31 -18.31 22.94
CA TYR A 280 15.86 -17.38 21.90
C TYR A 280 14.60 -16.59 22.31
N LYS A 281 14.10 -16.76 23.55
CA LYS A 281 12.87 -16.10 24.05
C LYS A 281 13.13 -15.09 25.18
N THR A 282 14.39 -14.76 25.41
CA THR A 282 14.82 -13.94 26.58
C THR A 282 14.41 -12.48 26.47
N PHE A 283 14.16 -11.99 25.27
CA PHE A 283 13.69 -10.62 25.06
C PHE A 283 12.29 -10.42 25.68
N VAL A 284 12.10 -9.26 26.31
CA VAL A 284 10.81 -8.88 26.90
C VAL A 284 10.22 -7.73 26.06
N PRO A 285 9.20 -8.00 25.27
CA PRO A 285 8.55 -6.97 24.47
C PRO A 285 7.82 -5.97 25.37
N GLY A 286 7.66 -4.73 24.85
CA GLY A 286 6.80 -3.73 25.48
C GLY A 286 5.33 -4.17 25.52
N THR A 287 4.58 -3.64 26.48
CA THR A 287 3.16 -3.92 26.69
C THR A 287 2.25 -2.79 26.21
N SER A 288 2.81 -1.77 25.63
CA SER A 288 2.08 -0.64 25.04
C SER A 288 2.57 -0.43 23.59
N SER A 289 1.63 -0.21 22.71
CA SER A 289 1.89 0.19 21.33
C SER A 289 0.81 1.17 20.92
N ASP A 290 1.19 2.22 20.20
CA ASP A 290 0.23 3.12 19.60
C ASP A 290 -0.24 2.54 18.25
N LEU A 291 -0.99 1.47 18.35
CA LEU A 291 -1.56 0.73 17.23
C LEU A 291 -3.07 0.80 17.33
N ASN A 292 -3.70 1.44 16.36
CA ASN A 292 -5.13 1.68 16.34
C ASN A 292 -5.74 1.29 14.99
N VAL A 293 -7.06 1.08 15.00
CA VAL A 293 -7.85 0.72 13.81
C VAL A 293 -8.68 1.92 13.39
N TYR A 294 -8.67 2.19 12.10
CA TYR A 294 -9.42 3.28 11.49
C TYR A 294 -10.14 2.82 10.22
N ASP A 295 -11.20 3.53 9.89
CA ASP A 295 -11.72 3.58 8.53
C ASP A 295 -11.20 4.86 7.86
N ALA A 296 -10.60 4.71 6.68
CA ALA A 296 -10.23 5.84 5.84
C ALA A 296 -11.46 6.36 5.11
N VAL A 297 -11.61 7.68 5.03
CA VAL A 297 -12.70 8.32 4.30
C VAL A 297 -12.21 9.24 3.19
N TYR A 298 -10.89 9.49 3.13
CA TYR A 298 -10.23 10.23 2.07
C TYR A 298 -8.74 9.94 1.98
N TYR A 299 -8.25 9.89 0.75
CA TYR A 299 -6.84 9.83 0.38
C TYR A 299 -6.52 10.94 -0.61
N ALA A 300 -5.43 11.62 -0.46
CA ALA A 300 -4.97 12.67 -1.38
C ALA A 300 -3.44 12.65 -1.52
N GLY A 301 -2.95 12.98 -2.69
CA GLY A 301 -1.52 13.04 -2.99
C GLY A 301 -0.86 11.65 -3.06
N ASP A 302 0.35 11.52 -2.53
CA ASP A 302 1.20 10.34 -2.71
C ASP A 302 0.52 9.04 -2.30
N CYS A 303 -0.13 9.00 -1.15
CA CYS A 303 -0.87 7.82 -0.66
C CYS A 303 -2.03 7.36 -1.55
N ASN A 304 -2.48 8.22 -2.46
CA ASN A 304 -3.52 7.93 -3.46
C ASN A 304 -2.95 7.53 -4.82
N ALA A 305 -1.65 7.63 -5.05
CA ALA A 305 -1.01 7.40 -6.34
C ALA A 305 -0.77 5.90 -6.59
N GLY A 306 -1.27 5.39 -7.71
CA GLY A 306 -1.10 3.98 -8.09
C GLY A 306 -1.71 3.02 -7.06
N SER A 307 -0.90 2.42 -6.19
CA SER A 307 -1.36 1.49 -5.13
C SER A 307 -1.91 2.24 -3.92
N LYS A 308 -3.00 1.72 -3.32
CA LYS A 308 -3.60 2.32 -2.13
C LYS A 308 -2.98 1.77 -0.85
N THR A 309 -2.56 2.68 0.03
CA THR A 309 -2.06 2.36 1.38
C THR A 309 -3.15 1.72 2.24
N ILE A 310 -2.82 0.67 2.99
CA ILE A 310 -3.76 -0.03 3.90
C ILE A 310 -3.32 0.00 5.36
N ALA A 311 -2.09 0.41 5.62
CA ALA A 311 -1.54 0.61 6.96
C ALA A 311 -0.53 1.77 6.92
N ILE A 312 -0.40 2.48 8.02
CA ILE A 312 0.47 3.66 8.17
C ILE A 312 1.32 3.46 9.42
N ASN A 313 2.60 3.80 9.35
CA ASN A 313 3.51 3.83 10.50
C ASN A 313 4.27 5.16 10.48
N LEU A 314 3.85 6.11 11.28
CA LEU A 314 4.32 7.49 11.29
C LEU A 314 4.55 8.01 12.72
N PRO A 315 5.21 9.16 12.89
CA PRO A 315 5.90 9.96 11.89
C PRO A 315 7.23 9.32 11.43
N ASN A 316 7.83 9.85 10.35
CA ASN A 316 9.12 9.36 9.85
C ASN A 316 10.32 10.05 10.54
N ASP A 317 10.10 11.08 11.36
CA ASP A 317 11.16 11.83 12.05
C ASP A 317 11.78 11.03 13.20
N GLU A 318 13.06 10.68 13.09
CA GLU A 318 13.76 9.93 14.12
C GLU A 318 13.85 10.66 15.48
N ARG A 319 13.76 11.99 15.50
CA ARG A 319 13.69 12.77 16.75
C ARG A 319 12.39 12.45 17.51
N VAL A 320 11.28 12.28 16.78
CA VAL A 320 10.01 11.85 17.38
C VAL A 320 10.09 10.39 17.82
N HIS A 321 10.72 9.52 17.01
CA HIS A 321 10.94 8.11 17.38
C HIS A 321 11.68 7.99 18.71
N ALA A 322 12.74 8.78 18.90
CA ALA A 322 13.53 8.78 20.12
C ALA A 322 12.75 9.26 21.35
N LEU A 323 11.78 10.17 21.18
CA LEU A 323 10.99 10.77 22.25
C LEU A 323 9.70 10.00 22.56
N LYS A 324 8.99 9.52 21.54
CA LYS A 324 7.62 8.98 21.66
C LYS A 324 7.36 7.70 20.86
N GLY A 325 8.31 7.24 20.05
CA GLY A 325 8.09 6.11 19.14
C GLY A 325 7.29 6.50 17.92
N THR A 326 6.47 5.56 17.42
CA THR A 326 5.62 5.72 16.25
C THR A 326 4.18 5.35 16.54
N ARG A 327 3.24 5.84 15.73
CA ARG A 327 1.85 5.40 15.68
C ARG A 327 1.61 4.55 14.45
N ARG A 328 0.93 3.44 14.66
CA ARG A 328 0.52 2.51 13.59
C ARG A 328 -0.99 2.53 13.43
N LEU A 329 -1.43 2.82 12.22
CA LEU A 329 -2.84 2.96 11.89
C LEU A 329 -3.21 1.89 10.87
N GLN A 330 -4.16 1.03 11.22
CA GLN A 330 -4.68 -0.03 10.35
C GLN A 330 -5.95 0.46 9.67
N LEU A 331 -5.95 0.56 8.34
CA LEU A 331 -7.04 1.13 7.55
C LEU A 331 -7.99 0.02 7.11
N ARG A 332 -8.91 -0.34 8.03
CA ARG A 332 -9.73 -1.57 7.95
C ARG A 332 -10.61 -1.63 6.70
N ASN A 333 -11.31 -0.55 6.36
CA ASN A 333 -12.18 -0.53 5.17
C ASN A 333 -11.38 -0.62 3.86
N SER A 334 -10.19 -0.06 3.80
CA SER A 334 -9.27 -0.19 2.66
C SER A 334 -8.71 -1.61 2.54
N MET A 335 -8.38 -2.24 3.68
CA MET A 335 -8.04 -3.67 3.72
C MET A 335 -9.20 -4.52 3.22
N LYS A 336 -10.44 -4.22 3.65
CA LYS A 336 -11.65 -4.93 3.22
C LYS A 336 -11.84 -4.83 1.71
N ALA A 337 -11.64 -3.64 1.15
CA ALA A 337 -11.73 -3.42 -0.29
C ALA A 337 -10.71 -4.27 -1.07
N LYS A 338 -9.44 -4.30 -0.63
CA LYS A 338 -8.41 -5.17 -1.27
C LYS A 338 -8.69 -6.66 -1.06
N PHE A 339 -9.21 -7.04 0.11
CA PHE A 339 -9.62 -8.42 0.34
C PHE A 339 -10.72 -8.83 -0.65
N ASP A 340 -11.82 -8.07 -0.73
CA ASP A 340 -12.97 -8.42 -1.54
C ASP A 340 -12.69 -8.42 -3.05
N LYS A 341 -11.89 -7.45 -3.51
CA LYS A 341 -11.64 -7.24 -4.94
C LYS A 341 -10.44 -8.03 -5.47
N ILE A 342 -9.51 -8.41 -4.62
CA ILE A 342 -8.24 -9.00 -5.06
C ILE A 342 -7.98 -10.35 -4.38
N LEU A 343 -7.83 -10.37 -3.04
CA LEU A 343 -7.41 -11.58 -2.33
C LEU A 343 -8.45 -12.70 -2.44
N LEU A 344 -9.72 -12.39 -2.17
CA LEU A 344 -10.80 -13.38 -2.24
C LEU A 344 -10.95 -13.98 -3.65
N PRO A 345 -10.99 -13.20 -4.75
CA PRO A 345 -10.96 -13.76 -6.09
C PRO A 345 -9.72 -14.62 -6.40
N ILE A 346 -8.53 -14.21 -5.94
CA ILE A 346 -7.32 -15.04 -6.07
C ILE A 346 -7.52 -16.37 -5.35
N GLY A 347 -7.92 -16.33 -4.09
CA GLY A 347 -8.14 -17.53 -3.29
C GLY A 347 -9.20 -18.45 -3.90
N GLN A 348 -10.31 -17.90 -4.41
CA GLN A 348 -11.35 -18.67 -5.09
C GLN A 348 -10.87 -19.33 -6.40
N LEU A 349 -9.89 -18.71 -7.07
CA LEU A 349 -9.31 -19.27 -8.29
C LEU A 349 -8.34 -20.43 -7.99
N VAL A 350 -7.54 -20.30 -6.92
CA VAL A 350 -6.40 -21.20 -6.68
C VAL A 350 -6.64 -22.23 -5.57
N VAL A 351 -7.53 -21.99 -4.61
CA VAL A 351 -7.84 -22.92 -3.51
C VAL A 351 -9.01 -23.84 -3.92
N THR A 352 -8.96 -25.11 -3.52
CA THR A 352 -10.04 -26.08 -3.79
C THR A 352 -11.40 -25.59 -3.24
N PRO A 353 -12.52 -25.84 -3.95
CA PRO A 353 -13.84 -25.34 -3.56
C PRO A 353 -14.25 -25.66 -2.12
N GLU A 354 -13.85 -26.84 -1.61
CA GLU A 354 -14.15 -27.30 -0.26
C GLU A 354 -13.48 -26.47 0.82
N GLN A 355 -12.35 -25.82 0.49
CA GLN A 355 -11.54 -25.02 1.43
C GLN A 355 -11.73 -23.51 1.23
N GLN A 356 -12.41 -23.04 0.17
CA GLN A 356 -12.68 -21.62 -0.05
C GLN A 356 -13.48 -20.95 1.09
N LYS A 357 -14.25 -21.73 1.85
CA LYS A 357 -14.97 -21.27 3.04
C LYS A 357 -14.07 -20.71 4.14
N TYR A 358 -12.79 -21.04 4.13
CA TYR A 358 -11.78 -20.55 5.07
C TYR A 358 -11.14 -19.21 4.65
N LEU A 359 -11.46 -18.70 3.44
CA LEU A 359 -11.02 -17.38 3.02
C LEU A 359 -11.86 -16.32 3.73
N ASN A 360 -11.29 -15.64 4.71
CA ASN A 360 -12.01 -14.81 5.65
C ASN A 360 -11.35 -13.42 5.79
N PHE A 361 -12.17 -12.36 5.73
CA PHE A 361 -11.65 -11.00 5.86
C PHE A 361 -11.07 -10.71 7.25
N ASP A 362 -11.73 -11.14 8.33
CA ASP A 362 -11.18 -10.88 9.66
C ASP A 362 -9.87 -11.64 9.87
N ALA A 363 -9.69 -12.82 9.24
CA ALA A 363 -8.40 -13.51 9.21
C ALA A 363 -7.32 -12.69 8.46
N PHE A 364 -7.66 -12.12 7.31
CA PHE A 364 -6.74 -11.21 6.58
C PHE A 364 -6.38 -9.99 7.43
N PHE A 365 -7.38 -9.35 8.03
CA PHE A 365 -7.18 -8.20 8.89
C PHE A 365 -6.23 -8.51 10.07
N TRP A 366 -6.46 -9.62 10.77
CA TRP A 366 -5.60 -10.02 11.88
C TRP A 366 -4.19 -10.41 11.43
N ASN A 367 -4.04 -11.15 10.33
CA ASN A 367 -2.73 -11.53 9.81
C ASN A 367 -1.87 -10.28 9.47
N VAL A 368 -2.45 -9.27 8.81
CA VAL A 368 -1.76 -8.01 8.49
C VAL A 368 -1.48 -7.20 9.76
N THR A 369 -2.45 -7.09 10.65
CA THR A 369 -2.30 -6.33 11.90
C THR A 369 -1.23 -6.93 12.79
N PHE A 370 -1.22 -8.24 12.95
CA PHE A 370 -0.22 -8.92 13.78
C PHE A 370 1.15 -9.05 13.12
N HIS A 371 1.26 -8.93 11.80
CA HIS A 371 2.55 -8.72 11.15
C HIS A 371 3.25 -7.48 11.75
N GLU A 372 2.56 -6.34 11.80
CA GLU A 372 3.09 -5.10 12.40
C GLU A 372 3.44 -5.24 13.89
N VAL A 373 2.63 -5.98 14.64
CA VAL A 373 2.89 -6.26 16.05
C VAL A 373 4.08 -7.19 16.23
N ALA A 374 4.25 -8.17 15.35
CA ALA A 374 5.31 -9.18 15.40
C ALA A 374 6.70 -8.61 15.17
N HIS A 375 6.84 -7.43 14.56
CA HIS A 375 8.11 -6.70 14.57
C HIS A 375 8.63 -6.44 16.00
N GLY A 376 7.73 -6.34 16.97
CA GLY A 376 8.05 -6.19 18.39
C GLY A 376 8.46 -7.48 19.12
N LEU A 377 8.38 -8.64 18.45
CA LEU A 377 8.69 -9.95 19.04
C LEU A 377 10.01 -10.54 18.52
N GLY A 378 10.38 -11.68 19.09
CA GLY A 378 11.50 -12.51 18.65
C GLY A 378 12.81 -12.15 19.34
N VAL A 379 13.92 -12.34 18.65
CA VAL A 379 15.28 -12.12 19.14
C VAL A 379 15.73 -10.73 18.70
N LYS A 380 16.25 -9.93 19.62
CA LYS A 380 16.79 -8.59 19.32
C LYS A 380 18.30 -8.50 19.42
N GLN A 381 18.91 -9.44 20.14
CA GLN A 381 20.36 -9.54 20.30
C GLN A 381 20.79 -10.99 20.07
N THR A 382 21.94 -11.16 19.43
CA THR A 382 22.54 -12.48 19.22
C THR A 382 22.90 -13.12 20.56
N ILE A 383 22.70 -14.45 20.66
CA ILE A 383 22.82 -15.18 21.92
C ILE A 383 24.27 -15.25 22.40
N ARG A 384 25.22 -15.35 21.45
CA ARG A 384 26.65 -15.56 21.78
C ARG A 384 27.41 -14.27 22.02
N THR A 385 27.17 -13.25 21.20
CA THR A 385 27.94 -12.00 21.21
C THR A 385 27.18 -10.84 21.83
N ASN A 386 25.86 -10.99 22.03
CA ASN A 386 24.98 -9.94 22.54
C ASN A 386 24.99 -8.65 21.67
N GLU A 387 25.27 -8.83 20.37
CA GLU A 387 25.20 -7.76 19.39
C GLU A 387 23.77 -7.62 18.84
N SER A 388 23.42 -6.44 18.36
CA SER A 388 22.14 -6.23 17.70
C SER A 388 21.98 -7.19 16.52
N VAL A 389 20.86 -7.93 16.46
CA VAL A 389 20.53 -8.78 15.32
C VAL A 389 20.55 -7.99 14.02
N ASP A 390 20.03 -6.77 14.05
CA ASP A 390 20.00 -5.87 12.89
C ASP A 390 21.40 -5.54 12.36
N ALA A 391 22.33 -5.26 13.26
CA ALA A 391 23.71 -4.95 12.89
C ALA A 391 24.43 -6.19 12.33
N VAL A 392 24.23 -7.36 12.96
CA VAL A 392 24.87 -8.61 12.53
C VAL A 392 24.31 -9.10 11.21
N MET A 393 22.98 -9.07 11.02
CA MET A 393 22.33 -9.55 9.79
C MET A 393 22.66 -8.70 8.55
N GLY A 394 23.06 -7.43 8.72
CA GLY A 394 23.53 -6.58 7.65
C GLY A 394 22.54 -6.49 6.47
N THR A 395 22.97 -6.84 5.27
CA THR A 395 22.11 -6.81 4.05
C THR A 395 20.96 -7.81 4.07
N GLU A 396 21.03 -8.85 4.88
CA GLU A 396 19.96 -9.83 5.02
C GLU A 396 18.87 -9.39 6.01
N LYS A 397 19.14 -8.35 6.82
CA LYS A 397 18.26 -7.86 7.88
C LYS A 397 16.80 -7.75 7.42
N THR A 398 16.54 -6.96 6.38
CA THR A 398 15.18 -6.54 6.04
C THR A 398 14.32 -7.74 5.60
N SER A 399 14.82 -8.58 4.68
CA SER A 399 14.03 -9.73 4.19
C SER A 399 13.76 -10.78 5.29
N TRP A 400 14.69 -10.95 6.24
CA TRP A 400 14.52 -11.89 7.35
C TRP A 400 13.64 -11.31 8.47
N GLU A 401 13.67 -9.99 8.69
CA GLU A 401 12.76 -9.32 9.62
C GLU A 401 11.31 -9.37 9.11
N GLU A 402 11.10 -9.13 7.80
CA GLU A 402 9.79 -9.26 7.19
C GLU A 402 9.27 -10.72 7.24
N ALA A 403 10.15 -11.70 6.96
CA ALA A 403 9.78 -13.11 7.08
C ALA A 403 9.43 -13.52 8.53
N LYS A 404 10.14 -12.94 9.51
CA LYS A 404 9.82 -13.11 10.93
C LYS A 404 8.46 -12.48 11.26
N ALA A 405 8.22 -11.26 10.83
CA ALA A 405 6.97 -10.55 11.11
C ALA A 405 5.76 -11.28 10.50
N ASP A 406 5.86 -11.73 9.26
CA ASP A 406 4.82 -12.51 8.60
C ASP A 406 4.46 -13.78 9.36
N ILE A 407 5.44 -14.62 9.68
CA ILE A 407 5.16 -15.92 10.29
C ILE A 407 4.81 -15.82 11.77
N LEU A 408 5.42 -14.89 12.51
CA LEU A 408 5.06 -14.65 13.90
C LEU A 408 3.70 -13.97 14.01
N GLY A 409 3.29 -13.15 13.03
CA GLY A 409 1.93 -12.62 12.94
C GLY A 409 0.90 -13.74 12.85
N LEU A 410 1.09 -14.69 11.92
CA LEU A 410 0.22 -15.87 11.81
C LEU A 410 0.25 -16.75 13.08
N PHE A 411 1.44 -16.92 13.68
CA PHE A 411 1.60 -17.66 14.96
C PHE A 411 0.79 -16.99 16.08
N MET A 412 0.88 -15.67 16.23
CA MET A 412 0.14 -14.91 17.25
C MET A 412 -1.37 -15.04 17.08
N VAL A 413 -1.89 -14.88 15.85
CA VAL A 413 -3.31 -15.08 15.54
C VAL A 413 -3.74 -16.49 15.97
N THR A 414 -2.98 -17.52 15.60
CA THR A 414 -3.28 -18.90 15.96
C THR A 414 -3.29 -19.12 17.49
N LYS A 415 -2.30 -18.54 18.21
CA LYS A 415 -2.23 -18.62 19.67
C LYS A 415 -3.37 -17.89 20.37
N LEU A 416 -3.74 -16.72 19.91
CA LEU A 416 -4.87 -15.97 20.47
C LEU A 416 -6.21 -16.69 20.24
N ILE A 417 -6.37 -17.41 19.12
CA ILE A 417 -7.51 -18.30 18.90
C ILE A 417 -7.49 -19.46 19.90
N GLU A 418 -6.35 -20.15 20.09
CA GLU A 418 -6.20 -21.24 21.06
C GLU A 418 -6.48 -20.80 22.50
N MET A 419 -6.15 -19.55 22.84
CA MET A 419 -6.42 -18.95 24.15
C MET A 419 -7.87 -18.48 24.32
N GLY A 420 -8.69 -18.51 23.26
CA GLY A 420 -10.07 -18.02 23.26
C GLY A 420 -10.20 -16.49 23.27
N GLU A 421 -9.14 -15.78 22.89
CA GLU A 421 -9.11 -14.31 22.82
C GLU A 421 -9.62 -13.79 21.47
N ILE A 422 -9.40 -14.51 20.40
CA ILE A 422 -10.01 -14.32 19.07
C ILE A 422 -11.00 -15.46 18.85
N THR A 423 -12.27 -15.13 18.69
CA THR A 423 -13.36 -16.13 18.62
C THR A 423 -14.20 -16.06 17.34
N ASN A 424 -13.96 -15.05 16.50
CA ASN A 424 -14.72 -14.81 15.27
C ASN A 424 -14.11 -15.47 14.02
N ILE A 425 -12.94 -16.11 14.16
CA ILE A 425 -12.25 -16.86 13.11
C ILE A 425 -11.63 -18.13 13.68
N THR A 426 -11.28 -19.07 12.79
CA THR A 426 -10.56 -20.29 13.14
C THR A 426 -9.09 -20.23 12.71
N ALA A 427 -8.26 -21.14 13.20
CA ALA A 427 -6.87 -21.25 12.76
C ALA A 427 -6.76 -21.63 11.26
N GLU A 428 -7.73 -22.42 10.77
CA GLU A 428 -7.85 -22.77 9.35
C GLU A 428 -8.14 -21.54 8.50
N ASP A 429 -9.01 -20.62 8.97
CA ASP A 429 -9.28 -19.33 8.30
C ASP A 429 -7.99 -18.50 8.20
N ALA A 430 -7.24 -18.40 9.30
CA ALA A 430 -5.99 -17.66 9.34
C ALA A 430 -4.95 -18.21 8.34
N MET A 431 -4.77 -19.54 8.32
CA MET A 431 -3.78 -20.21 7.47
C MET A 431 -4.16 -20.17 5.99
N ALA A 432 -5.41 -20.45 5.64
CA ALA A 432 -5.87 -20.41 4.24
C ALA A 432 -5.79 -19.01 3.66
N THR A 433 -6.23 -18.01 4.44
CA THR A 433 -6.18 -16.61 4.04
C THR A 433 -4.74 -16.09 3.94
N TYR A 434 -3.84 -16.54 4.81
CA TYR A 434 -2.41 -16.20 4.75
C TYR A 434 -1.76 -16.70 3.45
N ILE A 435 -1.97 -17.96 3.07
CA ILE A 435 -1.44 -18.54 1.83
C ILE A 435 -1.95 -17.76 0.59
N ALA A 436 -3.24 -17.46 0.54
CA ALA A 436 -3.82 -16.63 -0.54
C ALA A 436 -3.25 -15.21 -0.53
N GLY A 437 -2.95 -14.65 0.64
CA GLY A 437 -2.31 -13.36 0.84
C GLY A 437 -0.91 -13.27 0.24
N ILE A 438 -0.12 -14.34 0.37
CA ILE A 438 1.20 -14.42 -0.25
C ILE A 438 1.08 -14.32 -1.78
N LEU A 439 0.17 -15.05 -2.40
CA LEU A 439 -0.05 -15.00 -3.85
C LEU A 439 -0.43 -13.59 -4.34
N ARG A 440 -1.25 -12.87 -3.57
CA ARG A 440 -1.55 -11.46 -3.84
C ARG A 440 -0.30 -10.58 -3.78
N SER A 441 0.56 -10.79 -2.79
CA SER A 441 1.75 -9.97 -2.55
C SER A 441 2.79 -10.13 -3.65
N VAL A 442 3.06 -11.37 -4.10
CA VAL A 442 4.11 -11.68 -5.08
C VAL A 442 3.61 -11.71 -6.53
N ARG A 443 2.35 -11.34 -6.74
CA ARG A 443 1.70 -11.39 -8.05
C ARG A 443 2.47 -10.66 -9.16
N PHE A 444 3.19 -9.60 -8.80
CA PHE A 444 3.95 -8.76 -9.72
C PHE A 444 5.47 -8.86 -9.51
N GLY A 445 5.91 -9.93 -8.87
CA GLY A 445 7.32 -10.21 -8.63
C GLY A 445 7.71 -10.16 -7.15
N GLU A 446 8.94 -10.58 -6.87
CA GLU A 446 9.47 -10.74 -5.52
C GLU A 446 10.71 -9.87 -5.25
N ALA A 447 10.90 -8.79 -6.02
CA ALA A 447 12.13 -7.97 -5.92
C ALA A 447 12.28 -7.26 -4.57
N SER A 448 11.16 -6.88 -3.94
CA SER A 448 11.15 -6.20 -2.64
C SER A 448 11.53 -7.15 -1.48
N SER A 449 11.89 -6.58 -0.32
CA SER A 449 12.15 -7.33 0.91
C SER A 449 10.95 -8.17 1.34
N HIS A 450 9.73 -7.62 1.28
CA HIS A 450 8.49 -8.34 1.53
C HIS A 450 8.28 -9.47 0.51
N GLY A 451 8.57 -9.22 -0.77
CA GLY A 451 8.48 -10.26 -1.82
C GLY A 451 9.43 -11.43 -1.54
N LYS A 452 10.68 -11.15 -1.17
CA LYS A 452 11.66 -12.19 -0.77
C LYS A 452 11.20 -12.95 0.47
N ALA A 453 10.69 -12.25 1.49
CA ALA A 453 10.16 -12.84 2.71
C ALA A 453 8.99 -13.79 2.41
N ASN A 454 8.03 -13.32 1.60
CA ASN A 454 6.87 -14.11 1.18
C ASN A 454 7.29 -15.37 0.41
N MET A 455 8.30 -15.26 -0.48
CA MET A 455 8.79 -16.43 -1.22
C MET A 455 9.50 -17.43 -0.34
N MET A 456 10.35 -16.99 0.59
CA MET A 456 10.99 -17.90 1.56
C MET A 456 9.94 -18.65 2.39
N CYS A 457 8.89 -17.97 2.84
CA CYS A 457 7.80 -18.59 3.60
C CYS A 457 6.99 -19.57 2.74
N PHE A 458 6.55 -19.13 1.55
CA PHE A 458 5.77 -19.98 0.63
C PHE A 458 6.49 -21.27 0.28
N ASN A 459 7.75 -21.14 -0.17
CA ASN A 459 8.57 -22.28 -0.54
C ASN A 459 8.87 -23.21 0.65
N TYR A 460 9.04 -22.67 1.85
CA TYR A 460 9.17 -23.47 3.07
C TYR A 460 7.90 -24.25 3.37
N MET A 461 6.75 -23.60 3.38
CA MET A 461 5.46 -24.24 3.68
C MET A 461 5.09 -25.31 2.66
N GLU A 462 5.33 -25.06 1.37
CA GLU A 462 5.10 -26.05 0.31
C GLU A 462 5.99 -27.28 0.48
N LYS A 463 7.29 -27.10 0.71
CA LYS A 463 8.25 -28.19 0.97
C LYS A 463 7.92 -28.99 2.22
N ALA A 464 7.37 -28.33 3.25
CA ALA A 464 6.89 -28.99 4.48
C ALA A 464 5.55 -29.71 4.28
N GLY A 465 4.90 -29.56 3.13
CA GLY A 465 3.61 -30.18 2.80
C GLY A 465 2.41 -29.50 3.46
N ALA A 466 2.54 -28.23 3.84
CA ALA A 466 1.43 -27.41 4.34
C ALA A 466 0.31 -27.30 3.31
N PHE A 467 0.66 -27.31 2.05
CA PHE A 467 -0.26 -27.36 0.92
C PHE A 467 0.40 -28.09 -0.26
N ALA A 468 -0.43 -28.58 -1.16
CA ALA A 468 0.00 -29.19 -2.41
C ALA A 468 -1.02 -28.88 -3.51
N ARG A 469 -0.61 -28.98 -4.77
CA ARG A 469 -1.52 -28.84 -5.91
C ARG A 469 -2.21 -30.17 -6.20
N ASP A 470 -3.53 -30.12 -6.39
CA ASP A 470 -4.31 -31.26 -6.87
C ASP A 470 -4.11 -31.49 -8.39
N ALA A 471 -4.82 -32.47 -8.94
CA ALA A 471 -4.76 -32.78 -10.38
C ALA A 471 -5.26 -31.63 -11.29
N LYS A 472 -5.96 -30.64 -10.75
CA LYS A 472 -6.43 -29.43 -11.45
C LYS A 472 -5.51 -28.23 -11.24
N GLY A 473 -4.43 -28.40 -10.48
CA GLY A 473 -3.52 -27.33 -10.09
C GLY A 473 -4.10 -26.41 -9.02
N GLN A 474 -5.11 -26.85 -8.24
CA GLN A 474 -5.65 -26.09 -7.12
C GLN A 474 -4.96 -26.49 -5.82
N TYR A 475 -4.78 -25.55 -4.91
CA TYR A 475 -4.16 -25.82 -3.61
C TYR A 475 -5.10 -26.57 -2.69
N VAL A 476 -4.62 -27.68 -2.17
CA VAL A 476 -5.21 -28.42 -1.05
C VAL A 476 -4.35 -28.14 0.16
N ILE A 477 -4.90 -27.51 1.18
CA ILE A 477 -4.20 -27.12 2.40
C ILE A 477 -4.35 -28.25 3.43
N ASN A 478 -3.23 -28.70 3.96
CA ASN A 478 -3.20 -29.60 5.11
C ASN A 478 -2.93 -28.75 6.37
N PHE A 479 -3.99 -28.45 7.11
CA PHE A 479 -3.92 -27.52 8.24
C PHE A 479 -3.01 -27.99 9.38
N GLU A 480 -2.93 -29.30 9.65
CA GLU A 480 -1.99 -29.84 10.64
C GLU A 480 -0.55 -29.57 10.21
N LYS A 481 -0.21 -29.92 8.97
CA LYS A 481 1.13 -29.67 8.45
C LYS A 481 1.41 -28.16 8.29
N ALA A 482 0.40 -27.36 7.98
CA ALA A 482 0.55 -25.91 7.92
C ALA A 482 0.91 -25.34 9.29
N LYS A 483 0.30 -25.83 10.37
CA LYS A 483 0.65 -25.46 11.74
C LYS A 483 2.06 -25.91 12.12
N GLU A 484 2.45 -27.14 11.76
CA GLU A 484 3.82 -27.64 11.96
C GLU A 484 4.85 -26.81 11.18
N ALA A 485 4.56 -26.48 9.91
CA ALA A 485 5.41 -25.65 9.06
C ALA A 485 5.55 -24.23 9.61
N MET A 486 4.45 -23.61 10.06
CA MET A 486 4.48 -22.29 10.71
C MET A 486 5.43 -22.30 11.91
N ASN A 487 5.28 -23.29 12.81
CA ASN A 487 6.12 -23.37 14.00
C ASN A 487 7.59 -23.63 13.66
N SER A 488 7.87 -24.55 12.75
CA SER A 488 9.26 -24.87 12.37
C SER A 488 9.94 -23.76 11.58
N TRP A 489 9.20 -23.03 10.73
CA TRP A 489 9.71 -21.86 10.01
C TRP A 489 10.02 -20.71 10.98
N ALA A 490 9.11 -20.41 11.91
CA ALA A 490 9.35 -19.43 12.96
C ALA A 490 10.59 -19.78 13.81
N ALA A 491 10.72 -21.05 14.21
CA ALA A 491 11.91 -21.54 14.95
C ALA A 491 13.19 -21.33 14.15
N LEU A 492 13.21 -21.68 12.87
CA LEU A 492 14.38 -21.53 12.01
C LEU A 492 14.82 -20.07 11.87
N ILE A 493 13.85 -19.14 11.67
CA ILE A 493 14.13 -17.71 11.59
C ILE A 493 14.75 -17.21 12.89
N LEU A 494 14.10 -17.50 14.03
CA LEU A 494 14.53 -17.02 15.34
C LEU A 494 15.92 -17.55 15.73
N GLN A 495 16.23 -18.80 15.40
CA GLN A 495 17.55 -19.38 15.61
C GLN A 495 18.59 -18.76 14.67
N THR A 496 18.27 -18.56 13.40
CA THR A 496 19.18 -17.91 12.44
C THR A 496 19.54 -16.50 12.88
N GLN A 497 18.56 -15.72 13.32
CA GLN A 497 18.77 -14.36 13.85
C GLN A 497 19.53 -14.39 15.17
N GLY A 498 19.13 -15.25 16.10
CA GLY A 498 19.78 -15.35 17.43
C GLY A 498 21.21 -15.86 17.38
N ASP A 499 21.52 -16.76 16.45
CA ASP A 499 22.91 -17.22 16.23
C ASP A 499 23.75 -16.22 15.42
N GLY A 500 23.12 -15.22 14.79
CA GLY A 500 23.79 -14.30 13.88
C GLY A 500 24.34 -15.00 12.62
N ASN A 501 23.64 -16.05 12.13
CA ASN A 501 24.13 -16.88 11.04
C ASN A 501 23.82 -16.28 9.66
N VAL A 502 24.55 -15.21 9.33
CA VAL A 502 24.37 -14.44 8.08
C VAL A 502 24.63 -15.28 6.82
N GLU A 503 25.63 -16.19 6.88
CA GLU A 503 25.96 -17.05 5.74
C GLU A 503 24.81 -17.97 5.39
N PHE A 504 24.20 -18.59 6.40
CA PHE A 504 23.01 -19.41 6.22
C PHE A 504 21.84 -18.56 5.71
N ALA A 505 21.61 -17.38 6.31
CA ALA A 505 20.54 -16.49 5.92
C ALA A 505 20.62 -16.11 4.45
N LYS A 506 21.80 -15.69 3.98
CA LYS A 506 22.05 -15.35 2.58
C LYS A 506 21.81 -16.53 1.66
N LYS A 507 22.43 -17.66 1.95
CA LYS A 507 22.27 -18.89 1.15
C LYS A 507 20.80 -19.30 1.07
N TYR A 508 20.10 -19.31 2.21
CA TYR A 508 18.69 -19.70 2.25
C TYR A 508 17.82 -18.78 1.38
N ARG A 509 18.01 -17.46 1.48
CA ARG A 509 17.30 -16.48 0.66
C ARG A 509 17.58 -16.66 -0.83
N GLU A 510 18.85 -16.91 -1.21
CA GLU A 510 19.22 -17.15 -2.60
C GLU A 510 18.55 -18.42 -3.16
N GLU A 511 18.43 -19.47 -2.37
CA GLU A 511 17.85 -20.75 -2.76
C GLU A 511 16.32 -20.80 -2.69
N ASN A 512 15.69 -19.98 -1.84
CA ASN A 512 14.26 -20.08 -1.52
C ASN A 512 13.49 -18.74 -1.66
N GLY A 513 14.16 -17.64 -1.93
CA GLY A 513 13.53 -16.32 -2.04
C GLY A 513 13.07 -15.96 -3.45
N GLY A 514 13.00 -16.92 -4.38
CA GLY A 514 12.57 -16.73 -5.76
C GLY A 514 11.26 -17.44 -6.09
N ILE A 515 10.60 -16.98 -7.15
CA ILE A 515 9.40 -17.60 -7.71
C ILE A 515 9.82 -18.87 -8.46
N THR A 516 9.23 -20.02 -8.10
CA THR A 516 9.45 -21.27 -8.82
C THR A 516 8.67 -21.31 -10.14
N PRO A 517 9.06 -22.15 -11.12
CA PRO A 517 8.31 -22.27 -12.37
C PRO A 517 6.84 -22.67 -12.17
N GLU A 518 6.56 -23.53 -11.19
CA GLU A 518 5.21 -23.97 -10.84
C GLU A 518 4.39 -22.81 -10.29
N LEU A 519 4.98 -22.00 -9.40
CA LEU A 519 4.32 -20.81 -8.86
C LEU A 519 4.13 -19.75 -9.95
N GLN A 520 5.09 -19.57 -10.86
CA GLN A 520 4.94 -18.65 -11.99
C GLN A 520 3.71 -18.99 -12.84
N ALA A 521 3.48 -20.29 -13.11
CA ALA A 521 2.29 -20.72 -13.84
C ALA A 521 0.98 -20.39 -13.09
N ASP A 522 0.96 -20.48 -11.75
CA ASP A 522 -0.18 -20.08 -10.94
C ASP A 522 -0.39 -18.54 -11.00
N LEU A 523 0.69 -17.76 -10.92
CA LEU A 523 0.63 -16.29 -11.05
C LEU A 523 0.16 -15.86 -12.44
N ASP A 524 0.61 -16.54 -13.51
CA ASP A 524 0.16 -16.29 -14.88
C ASP A 524 -1.35 -16.56 -15.02
N LYS A 525 -1.84 -17.63 -14.39
CA LYS A 525 -3.28 -17.93 -14.32
C LYS A 525 -4.06 -16.84 -13.57
N ILE A 526 -3.52 -16.36 -12.43
CA ILE A 526 -4.12 -15.27 -11.64
C ILE A 526 -4.17 -13.98 -12.49
N ASN A 527 -3.06 -13.65 -13.16
CA ASN A 527 -2.94 -12.45 -13.99
C ASN A 527 -3.86 -12.52 -15.21
N GLY A 528 -4.05 -13.71 -15.80
CA GLY A 528 -4.98 -13.93 -16.91
C GLY A 528 -6.47 -13.98 -16.52
N ALA A 529 -6.81 -14.02 -15.24
CA ALA A 529 -8.18 -14.16 -14.77
C ALA A 529 -8.96 -12.83 -14.67
N GLY A 530 -8.36 -11.69 -15.04
CA GLY A 530 -9.01 -10.38 -14.95
C GLY A 530 -9.19 -9.88 -13.51
N ILE A 531 -8.46 -10.44 -12.55
CA ILE A 531 -8.48 -9.95 -11.16
C ILE A 531 -7.74 -8.62 -11.11
N PRO A 532 -8.30 -7.57 -10.47
CA PRO A 532 -7.67 -6.25 -10.41
C PRO A 532 -6.26 -6.28 -9.82
N ARG A 533 -5.39 -5.41 -10.31
CA ARG A 533 -4.05 -5.17 -9.73
C ARG A 533 -4.15 -4.45 -8.41
N ASP A 534 -4.99 -3.42 -8.35
CA ASP A 534 -5.28 -2.66 -7.14
C ASP A 534 -6.70 -2.08 -7.20
N ILE A 535 -7.01 -1.19 -6.28
CA ILE A 535 -8.29 -0.50 -6.15
C ILE A 535 -8.11 1.00 -6.40
N THR A 536 -9.19 1.66 -6.80
CA THR A 536 -9.35 3.11 -6.76
C THR A 536 -10.52 3.49 -5.90
N PHE A 537 -10.51 4.70 -5.33
CA PHE A 537 -11.58 5.16 -4.48
C PHE A 537 -12.46 6.20 -5.16
N VAL A 538 -13.77 5.95 -5.14
CA VAL A 538 -14.78 7.00 -5.29
C VAL A 538 -14.99 7.57 -3.90
N GLN A 539 -14.58 8.81 -3.68
CA GLN A 539 -14.46 9.41 -2.35
C GLN A 539 -14.86 10.88 -2.35
N GLY A 540 -15.06 11.43 -1.19
CA GLY A 540 -15.39 12.84 -0.98
C GLY A 540 -16.71 13.02 -0.22
N GLU A 541 -17.13 14.27 -0.11
CA GLU A 541 -18.25 14.69 0.72
C GLU A 541 -19.56 13.98 0.37
N ASP A 542 -19.93 13.95 -0.92
CA ASP A 542 -21.16 13.32 -1.40
C ASP A 542 -21.19 11.79 -1.15
N ILE A 543 -20.01 11.16 -1.12
CA ILE A 543 -19.89 9.72 -0.85
C ILE A 543 -20.05 9.43 0.64
N LEU A 544 -19.42 10.25 1.48
CA LEU A 544 -19.41 10.03 2.93
C LEU A 544 -20.72 10.45 3.59
N PHE A 545 -21.27 11.63 3.24
CA PHE A 545 -22.44 12.22 3.90
C PHE A 545 -23.74 12.05 3.10
N GLY A 546 -23.67 11.54 1.85
CA GLY A 546 -24.77 11.58 0.89
C GLY A 546 -24.85 12.94 0.17
N LYS A 547 -25.56 12.97 -0.95
CA LYS A 547 -25.79 14.23 -1.66
C LYS A 547 -26.68 15.12 -0.81
N ALA A 548 -26.32 16.39 -0.68
CA ALA A 548 -27.20 17.39 -0.12
C ALA A 548 -28.48 17.45 -0.98
N GLU A 549 -29.65 17.33 -0.34
CA GLU A 549 -30.95 17.46 -0.99
C GLU A 549 -31.18 18.89 -1.50
#